data_88ed1efa8fcfcb5f60b8e2ccade42ab8
#
_entry.id   88ed1efa8fcfcb5f60b8e2ccade42ab8
#
_cell.length_a   1.000
_cell.length_b   1.000
_cell.length_c   1.000
_cell.angle_alpha   90.00
_cell.angle_beta   90.00
_cell.angle_gamma   90.00
#
_symmetry.space_group_name_H-M   'P 1'
#
loop_
_entity.id
_entity.type
_entity.pdbx_description
1 polymer ?
#
loop_
_entity_poly.entity_id
_entity_poly.type
_entity_poly.pdbx_seq_one_letter_code
_entity_poly.pdbx_strand_id
1 'polypeptide(L)'
;MFLRSLYRLQNLSRSSSNINPKHAVLAAFQPLLHNRPYANSPQPAASASSVNQTELAKFAAIADSWWDVEGPFKPLHIMNPTRLAFLRSTLCRHFGKDPFSAKPFEGLKFVDVGCGGGILSEPLARMGASVTGVDAEEKNIKIARLHADLDPVASSIEYRCTTAENLVEEQMKFDAVIASEVIEHVADPAEFCKSLSALTVSNGATVISTINRSMRAYATAIVAAEYILHWLPKGTHQWSSFLTPEELVLILQRASISVEEMAGFAYDPLTGQWSLSDDIGINFIAFGVKTSQ
;
A
#
# COMPACT_ATOMS: atom_id res chain seq x y z
N MET A 1 19.06 22.15 -10.40
CA MET A 1 17.94 23.08 -10.23
C MET A 1 16.91 22.60 -9.21
N PHE A 2 17.04 21.38 -8.69
CA PHE A 2 16.11 20.72 -7.75
C PHE A 2 16.34 21.04 -6.27
N LEU A 3 17.49 21.57 -5.87
CA LEU A 3 17.84 21.85 -4.47
C LEU A 3 17.30 23.19 -3.92
N ARG A 4 16.73 24.05 -4.75
CA ARG A 4 16.18 25.35 -4.30
C ARG A 4 14.71 25.32 -3.87
N SER A 5 13.96 24.26 -4.19
CA SER A 5 12.53 24.16 -3.86
C SER A 5 12.29 23.70 -2.41
N LEU A 6 13.17 22.85 -1.88
CA LEU A 6 13.06 22.34 -0.50
C LEU A 6 13.38 23.41 0.58
N TYR A 7 14.17 24.41 0.26
CA TYR A 7 14.53 25.49 1.20
C TYR A 7 13.44 26.56 1.39
N ARG A 8 12.45 26.62 0.49
CA ARG A 8 11.35 27.59 0.62
C ARG A 8 10.23 27.11 1.54
N LEU A 9 10.10 25.83 1.79
CA LEU A 9 9.07 25.30 2.72
C LEU A 9 9.47 25.40 4.21
N GLN A 10 10.76 25.58 4.51
CA GLN A 10 11.24 25.74 5.89
C GLN A 10 11.14 27.17 6.44
N ASN A 11 10.94 28.19 5.61
CA ASN A 11 10.93 29.58 6.05
C ASN A 11 9.55 30.25 6.18
N LEU A 12 8.45 29.50 5.95
CA LEU A 12 7.08 30.00 6.14
C LEU A 12 6.45 29.63 7.51
N SER A 13 7.19 28.94 8.39
CA SER A 13 6.68 28.50 9.69
C SER A 13 7.07 29.38 10.90
N ARG A 14 7.53 30.60 10.66
CA ARG A 14 7.82 31.55 11.74
C ARG A 14 6.92 32.77 11.72
N SER A 15 5.64 32.59 11.93
CA SER A 15 4.79 33.61 12.57
C SER A 15 3.38 33.02 12.76
N SER A 16 3.01 33.00 13.99
CA SER A 16 1.71 32.85 14.65
C SER A 16 1.20 31.43 14.97
N SER A 17 1.10 31.26 16.29
CA SER A 17 0.18 30.42 17.08
C SER A 17 0.20 28.91 16.92
N ASN A 18 0.66 28.27 18.00
CA ASN A 18 0.48 26.90 18.45
C ASN A 18 -0.84 26.23 18.02
N ILE A 19 -0.86 25.59 16.85
CA ILE A 19 -1.83 24.55 16.54
C ILE A 19 -1.01 23.36 16.06
N ASN A 20 -1.02 22.28 16.87
CA ASN A 20 -0.36 21.03 16.58
C ASN A 20 -1.03 20.40 15.36
N PRO A 21 -0.36 20.17 14.22
CA PRO A 21 -0.97 19.61 13.01
C PRO A 21 -1.57 18.21 13.22
N LYS A 22 -1.21 17.51 14.29
CA LYS A 22 -1.81 16.21 14.66
C LYS A 22 -3.31 16.28 14.99
N HIS A 23 -3.85 17.45 15.33
CA HIS A 23 -5.27 17.61 15.67
C HIS A 23 -6.14 18.19 14.55
N ALA A 24 -5.56 18.74 13.50
CA ALA A 24 -6.33 19.34 12.41
C ALA A 24 -7.04 18.32 11.53
N VAL A 25 -6.46 17.14 11.32
CA VAL A 25 -7.08 16.07 10.51
C VAL A 25 -8.20 15.36 11.30
N LEU A 26 -8.07 15.23 12.62
CA LEU A 26 -9.09 14.60 13.47
C LEU A 26 -10.29 15.51 13.77
N ALA A 27 -10.12 16.83 13.77
CA ALA A 27 -11.20 17.76 14.10
C ALA A 27 -12.23 17.96 12.97
N ALA A 28 -11.85 17.65 11.71
CA ALA A 28 -12.74 17.75 10.55
C ALA A 28 -13.74 16.58 10.42
N PHE A 29 -13.55 15.50 11.19
CA PHE A 29 -14.33 14.26 11.02
C PHE A 29 -15.35 13.96 12.13
N GLN A 30 -15.65 14.91 13.00
CA GLN A 30 -16.45 14.65 14.22
C GLN A 30 -17.94 15.01 14.22
N PRO A 31 -18.72 15.21 13.18
CA PRO A 31 -20.14 15.07 13.40
C PRO A 31 -20.92 14.35 12.31
N LEU A 32 -20.83 13.06 12.13
CA LEU A 32 -21.83 12.29 11.36
C LEU A 32 -21.95 10.81 11.81
N LEU A 33 -21.82 10.54 13.11
CA LEU A 33 -22.19 9.24 13.66
C LEU A 33 -23.69 9.20 13.96
N HIS A 34 -24.52 8.98 12.92
CA HIS A 34 -25.87 8.47 13.12
C HIS A 34 -25.81 6.94 13.21
N ASN A 35 -26.11 6.45 14.42
CA ASN A 35 -26.26 5.03 14.76
C ASN A 35 -27.22 4.33 13.79
N ARG A 36 -26.67 3.46 12.92
CA ARG A 36 -27.43 2.34 12.39
C ARG A 36 -27.00 1.08 13.14
N PRO A 37 -27.93 0.31 13.74
CA PRO A 37 -27.57 -0.94 14.38
C PRO A 37 -27.17 -1.96 13.29
N TYR A 38 -25.91 -2.41 13.34
CA TYR A 38 -25.52 -3.61 12.61
C TYR A 38 -26.17 -4.82 13.27
N ALA A 39 -26.94 -5.58 12.50
CA ALA A 39 -27.48 -6.85 12.93
C ALA A 39 -26.34 -7.80 13.32
N ASN A 40 -26.41 -8.39 14.50
CA ASN A 40 -25.55 -9.47 14.93
C ASN A 40 -25.68 -10.66 13.98
N SER A 41 -24.68 -10.86 13.12
CA SER A 41 -24.50 -12.12 12.40
C SER A 41 -23.73 -13.10 13.28
N PRO A 42 -24.08 -14.38 13.30
CA PRO A 42 -23.36 -15.37 14.11
C PRO A 42 -21.91 -15.49 13.64
N GLN A 43 -20.96 -15.56 14.58
CA GLN A 43 -19.55 -15.78 14.29
C GLN A 43 -19.38 -17.09 13.50
N PRO A 44 -18.71 -17.07 12.34
CA PRO A 44 -18.26 -18.31 11.73
C PRO A 44 -16.97 -18.78 12.41
N ALA A 45 -16.95 -20.04 12.76
CA ALA A 45 -15.75 -20.78 13.13
C ALA A 45 -14.83 -20.94 11.89
N ALA A 46 -13.53 -20.92 12.15
CA ALA A 46 -12.39 -21.06 11.21
C ALA A 46 -12.14 -19.84 10.32
N SER A 47 -10.89 -19.36 10.29
CA SER A 47 -10.42 -18.22 9.54
C SER A 47 -10.87 -18.26 8.08
N ALA A 48 -11.87 -17.47 7.73
CA ALA A 48 -12.24 -17.28 6.36
C ALA A 48 -11.07 -16.53 5.69
N SER A 49 -10.41 -17.16 4.72
CA SER A 49 -9.37 -16.54 3.92
C SER A 49 -9.92 -15.26 3.27
N SER A 50 -9.19 -14.15 3.36
CA SER A 50 -9.54 -12.89 2.68
C SER A 50 -9.34 -12.97 1.17
N VAL A 51 -8.85 -14.08 0.64
CA VAL A 51 -8.52 -14.30 -0.77
C VAL A 51 -9.75 -14.38 -1.65
N ASN A 52 -9.79 -13.60 -2.72
CA ASN A 52 -10.79 -13.66 -3.78
C ASN A 52 -10.27 -14.50 -4.97
N GLN A 53 -10.78 -15.72 -5.13
CA GLN A 53 -10.34 -16.66 -6.17
C GLN A 53 -10.53 -16.11 -7.60
N THR A 54 -11.56 -15.31 -7.84
CA THR A 54 -11.80 -14.71 -9.16
C THR A 54 -10.74 -13.67 -9.49
N GLU A 55 -10.33 -12.88 -8.51
CA GLU A 55 -9.26 -11.90 -8.68
C GLU A 55 -7.90 -12.61 -8.90
N LEU A 56 -7.59 -13.64 -8.14
CA LEU A 56 -6.37 -14.44 -8.35
C LEU A 56 -6.26 -14.96 -9.79
N ALA A 57 -7.36 -15.51 -10.34
CA ALA A 57 -7.36 -16.04 -11.70
C ALA A 57 -7.07 -14.95 -12.76
N LYS A 58 -7.52 -13.70 -12.54
CA LYS A 58 -7.21 -12.57 -13.44
C LYS A 58 -5.71 -12.27 -13.44
N PHE A 59 -5.09 -12.17 -12.27
CA PHE A 59 -3.65 -11.89 -12.16
C PHE A 59 -2.80 -13.05 -12.68
N ALA A 60 -3.19 -14.31 -12.42
CA ALA A 60 -2.52 -15.48 -12.95
C ALA A 60 -2.47 -15.47 -14.49
N ALA A 61 -3.53 -14.99 -15.15
CA ALA A 61 -3.62 -14.96 -16.61
C ALA A 61 -2.59 -14.01 -17.25
N ILE A 62 -2.15 -12.97 -16.56
CA ILE A 62 -1.21 -11.95 -17.07
C ILE A 62 0.15 -11.97 -16.35
N ALA A 63 0.39 -12.94 -15.47
CA ALA A 63 1.57 -12.98 -14.60
C ALA A 63 2.90 -12.94 -15.37
N ASP A 64 2.99 -13.54 -16.57
CA ASP A 64 4.21 -13.54 -17.38
C ASP A 64 4.67 -12.14 -17.82
N SER A 65 3.76 -11.14 -17.74
CA SER A 65 4.04 -9.76 -18.14
C SER A 65 4.43 -8.84 -16.98
N TRP A 66 4.62 -9.35 -15.75
CA TRP A 66 4.96 -8.50 -14.58
C TRP A 66 6.13 -7.54 -14.83
N TRP A 67 7.15 -7.98 -15.56
CA TRP A 67 8.35 -7.20 -15.85
C TRP A 67 8.41 -6.62 -17.26
N ASP A 68 7.31 -6.76 -18.03
CA ASP A 68 7.15 -6.02 -19.28
C ASP A 68 6.74 -4.57 -18.97
N VAL A 69 7.69 -3.65 -19.08
CA VAL A 69 7.50 -2.22 -18.77
C VAL A 69 6.52 -1.51 -19.72
N GLU A 70 6.19 -2.13 -20.85
CA GLU A 70 5.16 -1.65 -21.79
C GLU A 70 3.86 -2.47 -21.69
N GLY A 71 3.85 -3.49 -20.85
CA GLY A 71 2.73 -4.40 -20.66
C GLY A 71 1.66 -3.87 -19.69
N PRO A 72 0.75 -4.77 -19.26
CA PRO A 72 -0.38 -4.43 -18.38
C PRO A 72 0.03 -3.81 -17.03
N PHE A 73 1.24 -4.09 -16.53
CA PHE A 73 1.76 -3.57 -15.28
C PHE A 73 2.58 -2.28 -15.42
N LYS A 74 2.62 -1.69 -16.63
CA LYS A 74 3.28 -0.40 -16.88
C LYS A 74 2.89 0.69 -15.87
N PRO A 75 1.60 0.88 -15.49
CA PRO A 75 1.24 1.89 -14.49
C PRO A 75 1.93 1.68 -13.14
N LEU A 76 2.10 0.43 -12.70
CA LEU A 76 2.80 0.11 -11.46
C LEU A 76 4.28 0.43 -11.54
N HIS A 77 4.94 0.15 -12.68
CA HIS A 77 6.34 0.48 -12.90
C HIS A 77 6.60 1.99 -12.83
N ILE A 78 5.79 2.79 -13.55
CA ILE A 78 5.97 4.26 -13.55
C ILE A 78 5.56 4.92 -12.23
N MET A 79 4.62 4.34 -11.48
CA MET A 79 4.22 4.84 -10.15
C MET A 79 5.20 4.46 -9.04
N ASN A 80 5.98 3.40 -9.22
CA ASN A 80 6.84 2.82 -8.18
C ASN A 80 7.83 3.81 -7.56
N PRO A 81 8.53 4.69 -8.33
CA PRO A 81 9.42 5.69 -7.72
C PRO A 81 8.72 6.62 -6.74
N THR A 82 7.46 6.98 -7.02
CA THR A 82 6.64 7.84 -6.16
C THR A 82 6.21 7.11 -4.89
N ARG A 83 5.81 5.84 -4.99
CA ARG A 83 5.54 4.97 -3.82
C ARG A 83 6.77 4.85 -2.93
N LEU A 84 7.93 4.57 -3.52
CA LEU A 84 9.19 4.44 -2.80
C LEU A 84 9.61 5.75 -2.11
N ALA A 85 9.34 6.91 -2.72
CA ALA A 85 9.60 8.21 -2.09
C ALA A 85 8.74 8.40 -0.83
N PHE A 86 7.45 8.03 -0.88
CA PHE A 86 6.57 8.04 0.30
C PHE A 86 7.05 7.08 1.38
N LEU A 87 7.29 5.81 1.03
CA LEU A 87 7.78 4.79 1.96
C LEU A 87 9.10 5.21 2.62
N ARG A 88 10.04 5.71 1.83
CA ARG A 88 11.34 6.18 2.34
C ARG A 88 11.16 7.32 3.34
N SER A 89 10.35 8.31 3.00
CA SER A 89 10.10 9.47 3.86
C SER A 89 9.43 9.08 5.18
N THR A 90 8.33 8.33 5.09
CA THR A 90 7.51 7.99 6.27
C THR A 90 8.21 6.98 7.17
N LEU A 91 8.77 5.90 6.61
CA LEU A 91 9.40 4.84 7.38
C LEU A 91 10.74 5.30 7.99
N CYS A 92 11.56 6.10 7.26
CA CYS A 92 12.78 6.65 7.86
C CYS A 92 12.47 7.56 9.04
N ARG A 93 11.46 8.43 8.92
CA ARG A 93 11.02 9.30 10.02
C ARG A 93 10.51 8.48 11.21
N HIS A 94 9.72 7.44 10.95
CA HIS A 94 9.15 6.59 12.00
C HIS A 94 10.22 5.80 12.76
N PHE A 95 11.13 5.15 12.03
CA PHE A 95 12.20 4.33 12.62
C PHE A 95 13.47 5.10 12.98
N GLY A 96 13.47 6.42 12.86
CA GLY A 96 14.66 7.24 13.18
C GLY A 96 15.86 6.96 12.28
N LYS A 97 15.63 6.61 11.01
CA LYS A 97 16.65 6.29 10.02
C LYS A 97 16.98 7.52 9.15
N ASP A 98 18.21 7.58 8.62
CA ASP A 98 18.61 8.62 7.69
C ASP A 98 18.02 8.35 6.28
N PRO A 99 17.11 9.21 5.78
CA PRO A 99 16.52 9.03 4.46
C PRO A 99 17.52 9.25 3.31
N PHE A 100 18.70 9.80 3.57
CA PHE A 100 19.75 10.00 2.56
C PHE A 100 20.75 8.84 2.52
N SER A 101 20.70 7.90 3.48
CA SER A 101 21.50 6.68 3.44
C SER A 101 21.21 5.87 2.17
N ALA A 102 22.20 5.18 1.64
CA ALA A 102 22.01 4.22 0.54
C ALA A 102 21.15 3.02 0.97
N LYS A 103 21.25 2.62 2.25
CA LYS A 103 20.48 1.51 2.84
C LYS A 103 19.71 1.97 4.08
N PRO A 104 18.69 2.82 3.92
CA PRO A 104 17.98 3.41 5.05
C PRO A 104 17.20 2.39 5.89
N PHE A 105 16.88 1.22 5.32
CA PHE A 105 16.09 0.19 5.99
C PHE A 105 16.93 -0.98 6.53
N GLU A 106 18.27 -0.81 6.59
CA GLU A 106 19.15 -1.84 7.12
C GLU A 106 18.77 -2.21 8.56
N GLY A 107 18.64 -3.53 8.79
CA GLY A 107 18.26 -4.10 10.08
C GLY A 107 16.74 -4.16 10.32
N LEU A 108 15.91 -3.70 9.40
CA LEU A 108 14.44 -3.79 9.48
C LEU A 108 13.92 -4.97 8.67
N LYS A 109 12.87 -5.63 9.19
CA LYS A 109 12.17 -6.74 8.56
C LYS A 109 10.86 -6.22 7.95
N PHE A 110 10.71 -6.36 6.65
CA PHE A 110 9.51 -5.94 5.93
C PHE A 110 8.79 -7.14 5.34
N VAL A 111 7.47 -7.09 5.28
CA VAL A 111 6.68 -7.97 4.44
C VAL A 111 5.92 -7.14 3.41
N ASP A 112 6.00 -7.59 2.15
CA ASP A 112 5.24 -7.08 1.01
C ASP A 112 4.12 -8.08 0.72
N VAL A 113 2.90 -7.75 1.15
CA VAL A 113 1.71 -8.61 1.06
C VAL A 113 1.00 -8.33 -0.26
N GLY A 114 0.81 -9.37 -1.08
CA GLY A 114 0.36 -9.24 -2.46
C GLY A 114 1.47 -8.68 -3.35
N CYS A 115 2.68 -9.22 -3.19
CA CYS A 115 3.89 -8.70 -3.86
C CYS A 115 3.89 -8.85 -5.38
N GLY A 116 2.96 -9.65 -5.95
CA GLY A 116 2.91 -9.94 -7.38
C GLY A 116 4.25 -10.43 -7.92
N GLY A 117 4.73 -9.83 -8.99
CA GLY A 117 6.04 -10.12 -9.59
C GLY A 117 7.24 -9.50 -8.86
N GLY A 118 7.06 -8.86 -7.69
CA GLY A 118 8.17 -8.32 -6.89
C GLY A 118 8.59 -6.88 -7.21
N ILE A 119 7.80 -6.12 -7.98
CA ILE A 119 8.13 -4.74 -8.41
C ILE A 119 8.44 -3.83 -7.21
N LEU A 120 7.74 -3.99 -6.08
CA LEU A 120 7.96 -3.22 -4.87
C LEU A 120 8.99 -3.88 -3.94
N SER A 121 8.97 -5.20 -3.84
CA SER A 121 9.86 -5.97 -2.96
C SER A 121 11.35 -5.73 -3.25
N GLU A 122 11.74 -5.74 -4.53
CA GLU A 122 13.15 -5.60 -4.91
C GLU A 122 13.77 -4.25 -4.53
N PRO A 123 13.18 -3.08 -4.83
CA PRO A 123 13.75 -1.84 -4.38
C PRO A 123 13.76 -1.66 -2.85
N LEU A 124 12.82 -2.29 -2.11
CA LEU A 124 12.87 -2.31 -0.65
C LEU A 124 14.09 -3.08 -0.14
N ALA A 125 14.41 -4.24 -0.76
CA ALA A 125 15.62 -4.99 -0.45
C ALA A 125 16.89 -4.20 -0.82
N ARG A 126 16.92 -3.52 -1.98
CA ARG A 126 18.04 -2.63 -2.36
C ARG A 126 18.23 -1.47 -1.38
N MET A 127 17.18 -1.02 -0.72
CA MET A 127 17.25 -0.04 0.39
C MET A 127 17.65 -0.66 1.73
N GLY A 128 18.01 -1.95 1.77
CA GLY A 128 18.59 -2.63 2.92
C GLY A 128 17.59 -3.37 3.82
N ALA A 129 16.31 -3.39 3.52
CA ALA A 129 15.34 -4.17 4.28
C ALA A 129 15.56 -5.68 4.08
N SER A 130 15.34 -6.47 5.14
CA SER A 130 15.11 -7.91 5.02
C SER A 130 13.66 -8.11 4.59
N VAL A 131 13.44 -8.47 3.32
CA VAL A 131 12.10 -8.51 2.71
C VAL A 131 11.59 -9.95 2.61
N THR A 132 10.35 -10.16 3.06
CA THR A 132 9.53 -11.32 2.73
C THR A 132 8.43 -10.85 1.76
N GLY A 133 8.43 -11.35 0.53
CA GLY A 133 7.38 -11.10 -0.45
C GLY A 133 6.37 -12.24 -0.44
N VAL A 134 5.08 -11.95 -0.27
CA VAL A 134 4.05 -12.98 -0.27
C VAL A 134 2.94 -12.66 -1.27
N ASP A 135 2.49 -13.68 -1.97
CA ASP A 135 1.37 -13.62 -2.88
C ASP A 135 0.62 -14.97 -2.86
N ALA A 136 -0.69 -14.93 -2.99
CA ALA A 136 -1.51 -16.14 -2.99
C ALA A 136 -1.46 -16.89 -4.32
N GLU A 137 -0.94 -16.25 -5.40
CA GLU A 137 -0.81 -16.84 -6.73
C GLU A 137 0.63 -17.34 -6.96
N GLU A 138 0.77 -18.66 -7.13
CA GLU A 138 2.07 -19.31 -7.29
C GLU A 138 2.85 -18.80 -8.52
N LYS A 139 2.14 -18.49 -9.60
CA LYS A 139 2.75 -17.99 -10.83
C LYS A 139 3.42 -16.64 -10.62
N ASN A 140 2.79 -15.74 -9.82
CA ASN A 140 3.38 -14.47 -9.44
C ASN A 140 4.70 -14.69 -8.68
N ILE A 141 4.68 -15.54 -7.67
CA ILE A 141 5.87 -15.87 -6.86
C ILE A 141 6.99 -16.48 -7.71
N LYS A 142 6.65 -17.35 -8.67
CA LYS A 142 7.63 -17.90 -9.59
C LYS A 142 8.30 -16.80 -10.42
N ILE A 143 7.53 -15.87 -10.97
CA ILE A 143 8.06 -14.75 -11.75
C ILE A 143 8.92 -13.83 -10.88
N ALA A 144 8.45 -13.51 -9.66
CA ALA A 144 9.21 -12.69 -8.71
C ALA A 144 10.59 -13.30 -8.39
N ARG A 145 10.65 -14.60 -8.11
CA ARG A 145 11.92 -15.32 -7.88
C ARG A 145 12.83 -15.28 -9.09
N LEU A 146 12.30 -15.62 -10.29
CA LEU A 146 13.09 -15.61 -11.51
C LEU A 146 13.71 -14.25 -11.82
N HIS A 147 13.00 -13.17 -11.55
CA HIS A 147 13.54 -11.82 -11.77
C HIS A 147 14.55 -11.45 -10.68
N ALA A 148 14.24 -11.72 -9.42
CA ALA A 148 15.12 -11.42 -8.29
C ALA A 148 16.47 -12.16 -8.39
N ASP A 149 16.51 -13.36 -8.94
CA ASP A 149 17.75 -14.14 -9.14
C ASP A 149 18.74 -13.46 -10.09
N LEU A 150 18.32 -12.48 -10.86
CA LEU A 150 19.18 -11.67 -11.73
C LEU A 150 19.99 -10.60 -10.96
N ASP A 151 19.61 -10.29 -9.70
CA ASP A 151 20.25 -9.28 -8.88
C ASP A 151 20.70 -9.88 -7.53
N PRO A 152 22.00 -9.83 -7.20
CA PRO A 152 22.50 -10.41 -5.95
C PRO A 152 21.86 -9.85 -4.68
N VAL A 153 21.33 -8.63 -4.70
CA VAL A 153 20.62 -8.05 -3.56
C VAL A 153 19.18 -8.55 -3.51
N ALA A 154 18.47 -8.53 -4.63
CA ALA A 154 17.10 -9.00 -4.72
C ALA A 154 16.97 -10.52 -4.50
N SER A 155 17.98 -11.31 -4.87
CA SER A 155 17.99 -12.76 -4.62
C SER A 155 17.93 -13.16 -3.14
N SER A 156 18.20 -12.20 -2.23
CA SER A 156 18.04 -12.40 -0.78
C SER A 156 16.59 -12.31 -0.29
N ILE A 157 15.64 -11.90 -1.14
CA ILE A 157 14.23 -11.78 -0.78
C ILE A 157 13.62 -13.17 -0.60
N GLU A 158 12.93 -13.37 0.52
CA GLU A 158 12.16 -14.59 0.76
C GLU A 158 10.78 -14.47 0.09
N TYR A 159 10.62 -15.02 -1.12
CA TYR A 159 9.33 -15.08 -1.78
C TYR A 159 8.55 -16.34 -1.40
N ARG A 160 7.27 -16.20 -1.00
CA ARG A 160 6.42 -17.29 -0.53
C ARG A 160 5.04 -17.23 -1.18
N CYS A 161 4.59 -18.38 -1.73
CA CYS A 161 3.21 -18.53 -2.16
C CYS A 161 2.35 -18.84 -0.92
N THR A 162 1.77 -17.80 -0.33
CA THR A 162 0.99 -17.89 0.92
C THR A 162 0.14 -16.65 1.10
N THR A 163 -0.68 -16.61 2.15
CA THR A 163 -1.53 -15.48 2.51
C THR A 163 -1.06 -14.80 3.79
N ALA A 164 -1.56 -13.59 4.06
CA ALA A 164 -1.28 -12.88 5.31
C ALA A 164 -1.77 -13.67 6.51
N GLU A 165 -2.92 -14.35 6.42
CA GLU A 165 -3.51 -15.16 7.47
C GLU A 165 -2.60 -16.33 7.84
N ASN A 166 -2.03 -17.03 6.85
CA ASN A 166 -1.09 -18.13 7.10
C ASN A 166 0.17 -17.64 7.81
N LEU A 167 0.71 -16.47 7.44
CA LEU A 167 1.84 -15.89 8.16
C LEU A 167 1.50 -15.55 9.62
N VAL A 168 0.24 -15.15 9.89
CA VAL A 168 -0.25 -14.94 11.26
C VAL A 168 -0.27 -16.25 12.02
N GLU A 169 -0.75 -17.34 11.42
CA GLU A 169 -0.74 -18.69 12.02
C GLU A 169 0.70 -19.16 12.33
N GLU A 170 1.65 -18.82 11.48
CA GLU A 170 3.08 -19.05 11.69
C GLU A 170 3.71 -18.09 12.72
N GLN A 171 2.93 -17.18 13.29
CA GLN A 171 3.38 -16.20 14.29
C GLN A 171 4.49 -15.26 13.80
N MET A 172 4.59 -15.04 12.49
CA MET A 172 5.57 -14.12 11.92
C MET A 172 5.30 -12.67 12.33
N LYS A 173 6.37 -11.89 12.46
CA LYS A 173 6.32 -10.47 12.85
C LYS A 173 7.32 -9.65 12.05
N PHE A 174 6.88 -8.44 11.70
CA PHE A 174 7.63 -7.51 10.85
C PHE A 174 7.61 -6.10 11.43
N ASP A 175 8.68 -5.36 11.20
CA ASP A 175 8.77 -3.94 11.56
C ASP A 175 7.84 -3.10 10.68
N ALA A 176 7.76 -3.43 9.38
CA ALA A 176 6.80 -2.82 8.46
C ALA A 176 6.05 -3.88 7.65
N VAL A 177 4.73 -3.71 7.55
CA VAL A 177 3.81 -4.49 6.73
C VAL A 177 3.28 -3.60 5.63
N ILE A 178 3.50 -3.98 4.38
CA ILE A 178 3.14 -3.19 3.20
C ILE A 178 2.15 -4.00 2.37
N ALA A 179 1.04 -3.38 1.96
CA ALA A 179 0.06 -3.94 1.05
C ALA A 179 -0.32 -2.87 0.02
N SER A 180 0.29 -2.94 -1.17
CA SER A 180 0.15 -1.90 -2.19
C SER A 180 -0.72 -2.39 -3.34
N GLU A 181 -1.87 -1.74 -3.57
CA GLU A 181 -2.86 -2.11 -4.61
C GLU A 181 -3.38 -3.55 -4.42
N VAL A 182 -3.74 -3.91 -3.19
CA VAL A 182 -4.20 -5.27 -2.83
C VAL A 182 -5.59 -5.26 -2.20
N ILE A 183 -5.86 -4.29 -1.33
CA ILE A 183 -7.06 -4.31 -0.48
C ILE A 183 -8.38 -4.28 -1.27
N GLU A 184 -8.38 -3.71 -2.47
CA GLU A 184 -9.52 -3.71 -3.41
C GLU A 184 -9.80 -5.07 -4.05
N HIS A 185 -8.86 -6.00 -3.96
CA HIS A 185 -8.93 -7.35 -4.53
C HIS A 185 -9.24 -8.44 -3.50
N VAL A 186 -9.29 -8.10 -2.21
CA VAL A 186 -9.62 -9.06 -1.16
C VAL A 186 -11.13 -9.20 -0.96
N ALA A 187 -11.57 -10.36 -0.48
CA ALA A 187 -12.99 -10.63 -0.22
C ALA A 187 -13.50 -9.92 1.05
N ASP A 188 -12.65 -9.77 2.07
CA ASP A 188 -12.96 -9.10 3.33
C ASP A 188 -11.82 -8.15 3.74
N PRO A 189 -11.94 -6.84 3.43
CA PRO A 189 -10.94 -5.84 3.82
C PRO A 189 -10.72 -5.72 5.33
N ALA A 190 -11.75 -6.00 6.15
CA ALA A 190 -11.62 -5.86 7.60
C ALA A 190 -10.79 -7.00 8.19
N GLU A 191 -11.03 -8.24 7.79
CA GLU A 191 -10.22 -9.39 8.20
C GLU A 191 -8.79 -9.29 7.65
N PHE A 192 -8.63 -8.83 6.41
CA PHE A 192 -7.31 -8.56 5.84
C PHE A 192 -6.50 -7.56 6.67
N CYS A 193 -7.09 -6.42 7.03
CA CYS A 193 -6.41 -5.42 7.88
C CYS A 193 -6.10 -5.93 9.29
N LYS A 194 -6.93 -6.82 9.87
CA LYS A 194 -6.60 -7.50 11.11
C LYS A 194 -5.37 -8.39 10.98
N SER A 195 -5.25 -9.12 9.87
CA SER A 195 -4.08 -9.94 9.57
C SER A 195 -2.84 -9.08 9.40
N LEU A 196 -2.91 -7.95 8.66
CA LEU A 196 -1.80 -7.00 8.55
C LEU A 196 -1.37 -6.47 9.92
N SER A 197 -2.33 -6.09 10.77
CA SER A 197 -2.04 -5.67 12.14
C SER A 197 -1.41 -6.77 12.97
N ALA A 198 -1.92 -8.01 12.84
CA ALA A 198 -1.35 -9.15 13.57
C ALA A 198 0.10 -9.41 13.17
N LEU A 199 0.47 -9.21 11.92
CA LEU A 199 1.85 -9.33 11.43
C LEU A 199 2.76 -8.18 11.87
N THR A 200 2.22 -7.00 12.14
CA THR A 200 2.98 -5.82 12.53
C THR A 200 3.40 -5.94 14.02
N VAL A 201 4.66 -5.67 14.33
CA VAL A 201 5.13 -5.57 15.73
C VAL A 201 4.48 -4.37 16.44
N SER A 202 4.48 -4.35 17.77
CA SER A 202 4.05 -3.16 18.54
C SER A 202 4.85 -1.94 18.12
N ASN A 203 4.19 -0.83 17.88
CA ASN A 203 4.79 0.39 17.33
C ASN A 203 5.45 0.19 15.94
N GLY A 204 5.15 -0.89 15.24
CA GLY A 204 5.56 -1.11 13.85
C GLY A 204 4.67 -0.35 12.87
N ALA A 205 5.11 -0.30 11.61
CA ALA A 205 4.46 0.43 10.54
C ALA A 205 3.54 -0.49 9.71
N THR A 206 2.41 0.05 9.27
CA THR A 206 1.57 -0.56 8.22
C THR A 206 1.35 0.47 7.12
N VAL A 207 1.60 0.09 5.87
CA VAL A 207 1.38 0.96 4.71
C VAL A 207 0.46 0.26 3.72
N ILE A 208 -0.60 0.97 3.31
CA ILE A 208 -1.59 0.47 2.35
C ILE A 208 -1.79 1.53 1.28
N SER A 209 -1.74 1.13 0.01
CA SER A 209 -2.21 1.97 -1.10
C SER A 209 -3.38 1.32 -1.81
N THR A 210 -4.30 2.14 -2.33
CA THR A 210 -5.48 1.69 -3.06
C THR A 210 -6.14 2.82 -3.85
N ILE A 211 -7.12 2.46 -4.66
CA ILE A 211 -7.95 3.39 -5.43
C ILE A 211 -9.14 3.84 -4.58
N ASN A 212 -9.41 5.15 -4.60
CA ASN A 212 -10.54 5.73 -3.87
C ASN A 212 -11.87 5.39 -4.55
N ARG A 213 -12.93 5.07 -3.79
CA ARG A 213 -14.29 4.89 -4.29
C ARG A 213 -14.97 6.24 -4.55
N SER A 214 -14.47 6.97 -5.54
CA SER A 214 -14.99 8.27 -5.94
C SER A 214 -15.40 8.29 -7.41
N MET A 215 -16.27 9.23 -7.81
CA MET A 215 -16.63 9.40 -9.21
C MET A 215 -15.44 9.81 -10.08
N ARG A 216 -14.46 10.52 -9.50
CA ARG A 216 -13.21 10.88 -10.19
C ARG A 216 -12.37 9.65 -10.46
N ALA A 217 -12.23 8.76 -9.46
CA ALA A 217 -11.53 7.50 -9.62
C ALA A 217 -12.23 6.59 -10.65
N TYR A 218 -13.56 6.53 -10.64
CA TYR A 218 -14.31 5.81 -11.67
C TYR A 218 -13.97 6.31 -13.08
N ALA A 219 -14.00 7.62 -13.28
CA ALA A 219 -13.72 8.21 -14.57
C ALA A 219 -12.25 8.01 -15.02
N THR A 220 -11.29 8.04 -14.11
CA THR A 220 -9.87 7.96 -14.44
C THR A 220 -9.34 6.53 -14.44
N ALA A 221 -9.58 5.76 -13.37
CA ALA A 221 -9.02 4.41 -13.23
C ALA A 221 -9.77 3.37 -14.07
N ILE A 222 -11.10 3.52 -14.23
CA ILE A 222 -11.91 2.58 -15.00
C ILE A 222 -12.10 3.10 -16.42
N VAL A 223 -12.77 4.25 -16.61
CA VAL A 223 -13.13 4.70 -17.95
C VAL A 223 -11.90 5.11 -18.77
N ALA A 224 -11.01 5.94 -18.21
CA ALA A 224 -9.85 6.38 -18.96
C ALA A 224 -8.80 5.27 -19.11
N ALA A 225 -8.40 4.59 -18.04
CA ALA A 225 -7.31 3.61 -18.09
C ALA A 225 -7.70 2.31 -18.80
N GLU A 226 -8.92 1.78 -18.58
CA GLU A 226 -9.33 0.50 -19.17
C GLU A 226 -9.98 0.64 -20.57
N TYR A 227 -10.77 1.70 -20.80
CA TYR A 227 -11.58 1.81 -22.02
C TYR A 227 -11.05 2.80 -23.06
N ILE A 228 -10.33 3.85 -22.66
CA ILE A 228 -9.82 4.89 -23.57
C ILE A 228 -8.35 4.66 -23.89
N LEU A 229 -7.50 4.57 -22.85
CA LEU A 229 -6.07 4.47 -23.00
C LEU A 229 -5.57 3.02 -23.15
N HIS A 230 -6.40 2.06 -22.78
CA HIS A 230 -6.07 0.63 -22.79
C HIS A 230 -4.78 0.29 -22.00
N TRP A 231 -4.50 1.05 -20.95
CA TRP A 231 -3.37 0.82 -20.07
C TRP A 231 -3.54 -0.45 -19.23
N LEU A 232 -4.79 -0.78 -18.93
CA LEU A 232 -5.18 -1.95 -18.15
C LEU A 232 -6.22 -2.79 -18.94
N PRO A 233 -6.24 -4.11 -18.76
CA PRO A 233 -7.30 -4.96 -19.29
C PRO A 233 -8.69 -4.52 -18.78
N LYS A 234 -9.70 -4.60 -19.62
CA LYS A 234 -11.09 -4.30 -19.24
C LYS A 234 -11.54 -5.21 -18.10
N GLY A 235 -12.14 -4.63 -17.07
CA GLY A 235 -12.64 -5.36 -15.90
C GLY A 235 -11.55 -5.68 -14.86
N THR A 236 -10.39 -5.02 -14.95
CA THR A 236 -9.36 -5.09 -13.91
C THR A 236 -9.91 -4.59 -12.58
N HIS A 237 -10.68 -3.51 -12.62
CA HIS A 237 -11.23 -2.88 -11.42
C HIS A 237 -12.74 -3.02 -11.31
N GLN A 238 -13.21 -3.31 -10.09
CA GLN A 238 -14.63 -3.28 -9.73
C GLN A 238 -14.84 -2.12 -8.75
N TRP A 239 -15.56 -1.09 -9.18
CA TRP A 239 -15.79 0.12 -8.38
C TRP A 239 -16.40 -0.16 -7.00
N SER A 240 -17.24 -1.19 -6.89
CA SER A 240 -17.84 -1.62 -5.61
C SER A 240 -16.82 -2.14 -4.60
N SER A 241 -15.65 -2.59 -5.06
CA SER A 241 -14.57 -3.10 -4.21
C SER A 241 -13.61 -2.01 -3.73
N PHE A 242 -13.71 -0.80 -4.27
CA PHE A 242 -12.89 0.33 -3.81
C PHE A 242 -13.32 0.81 -2.43
N LEU A 243 -12.37 1.36 -1.68
CA LEU A 243 -12.60 1.91 -0.35
C LEU A 243 -12.45 3.44 -0.39
N THR A 244 -13.26 4.14 0.41
CA THR A 244 -12.98 5.55 0.68
C THR A 244 -11.87 5.68 1.74
N PRO A 245 -11.14 6.81 1.80
CA PRO A 245 -10.16 7.06 2.84
C PRO A 245 -10.74 6.89 4.25
N GLU A 246 -11.98 7.35 4.47
CA GLU A 246 -12.67 7.27 5.76
C GLU A 246 -12.97 5.81 6.14
N GLU A 247 -13.40 4.99 5.18
CA GLU A 247 -13.65 3.56 5.40
C GLU A 247 -12.34 2.84 5.76
N LEU A 248 -11.24 3.11 5.03
CA LEU A 248 -9.94 2.53 5.35
C LEU A 248 -9.46 2.93 6.75
N VAL A 249 -9.58 4.21 7.12
CA VAL A 249 -9.21 4.69 8.47
C VAL A 249 -10.01 3.93 9.54
N LEU A 250 -11.33 3.79 9.38
CA LEU A 250 -12.16 3.07 10.33
C LEU A 250 -11.80 1.60 10.46
N ILE A 251 -11.50 0.93 9.34
CA ILE A 251 -11.09 -0.48 9.33
C ILE A 251 -9.74 -0.63 10.06
N LEU A 252 -8.77 0.22 9.75
CA LEU A 252 -7.44 0.20 10.37
C LEU A 252 -7.49 0.51 11.88
N GLN A 253 -8.30 1.48 12.29
CA GLN A 253 -8.51 1.77 13.72
C GLN A 253 -9.09 0.57 14.48
N ARG A 254 -10.05 -0.14 13.89
CA ARG A 254 -10.60 -1.38 14.47
C ARG A 254 -9.56 -2.51 14.54
N ALA A 255 -8.57 -2.48 13.65
CA ALA A 255 -7.43 -3.38 13.66
C ALA A 255 -6.26 -2.89 14.54
N SER A 256 -6.47 -1.86 15.41
CA SER A 256 -5.45 -1.27 16.27
C SER A 256 -4.29 -0.63 15.50
N ILE A 257 -4.55 -0.09 14.32
CA ILE A 257 -3.60 0.71 13.53
C ILE A 257 -4.11 2.16 13.51
N SER A 258 -3.30 3.08 14.00
CA SER A 258 -3.56 4.53 13.92
C SER A 258 -2.97 5.07 12.62
N VAL A 259 -3.80 5.58 11.72
CA VAL A 259 -3.33 6.25 10.50
C VAL A 259 -2.75 7.62 10.87
N GLU A 260 -1.52 7.86 10.48
CA GLU A 260 -0.78 9.08 10.80
C GLU A 260 -0.57 9.99 9.60
N GLU A 261 -0.50 9.41 8.39
CA GLU A 261 -0.26 10.18 7.16
C GLU A 261 -0.96 9.53 5.97
N MET A 262 -1.49 10.36 5.08
CA MET A 262 -2.00 9.96 3.77
C MET A 262 -1.50 10.91 2.69
N ALA A 263 -1.27 10.37 1.50
CA ALA A 263 -0.99 11.15 0.29
C ALA A 263 -1.70 10.51 -0.90
N GLY A 264 -2.05 11.33 -1.88
CA GLY A 264 -2.52 10.88 -3.19
C GLY A 264 -1.38 10.76 -4.18
N PHE A 265 -1.65 10.11 -5.31
CA PHE A 265 -0.77 10.08 -6.45
C PHE A 265 -1.38 10.91 -7.58
N ALA A 266 -0.65 11.91 -8.06
CA ALA A 266 -1.01 12.73 -9.20
C ALA A 266 -0.18 12.36 -10.42
N TYR A 267 -0.86 12.06 -11.52
CA TYR A 267 -0.23 11.80 -12.82
C TYR A 267 -0.21 13.06 -13.67
N ASP A 268 0.96 13.43 -14.18
CA ASP A 268 1.12 14.50 -15.16
C ASP A 268 1.17 13.89 -16.58
N PRO A 269 0.14 14.08 -17.41
CA PRO A 269 0.10 13.50 -18.73
C PRO A 269 1.10 14.14 -19.71
N LEU A 270 1.62 15.33 -19.40
CA LEU A 270 2.62 16.00 -20.24
C LEU A 270 4.02 15.43 -20.06
N THR A 271 4.37 15.03 -18.84
CA THR A 271 5.67 14.46 -18.52
C THR A 271 5.65 12.94 -18.38
N GLY A 272 4.46 12.34 -18.26
CA GLY A 272 4.30 10.91 -17.99
C GLY A 272 4.74 10.50 -16.58
N GLN A 273 4.86 11.45 -15.64
CA GLN A 273 5.40 11.20 -14.31
C GLN A 273 4.31 11.25 -13.25
N TRP A 274 4.51 10.45 -12.20
CA TRP A 274 3.72 10.50 -10.97
C TRP A 274 4.42 11.35 -9.92
N SER A 275 3.64 12.00 -9.08
CA SER A 275 4.10 12.77 -7.92
C SER A 275 3.16 12.55 -6.73
N LEU A 276 3.67 12.77 -5.51
CA LEU A 276 2.81 12.81 -4.32
C LEU A 276 1.98 14.11 -4.33
N SER A 277 0.75 14.00 -3.83
CA SER A 277 -0.24 15.08 -3.80
C SER A 277 -1.05 15.02 -2.49
N ASP A 278 -1.54 16.17 -2.05
CA ASP A 278 -2.54 16.24 -0.97
C ASP A 278 -3.94 15.81 -1.44
N ASP A 279 -4.15 15.68 -2.76
CA ASP A 279 -5.42 15.25 -3.35
C ASP A 279 -5.52 13.71 -3.36
N ILE A 280 -6.27 13.17 -2.41
CA ILE A 280 -6.56 11.73 -2.26
C ILE A 280 -7.84 11.30 -3.00
N GLY A 281 -8.35 12.12 -3.90
CA GLY A 281 -9.65 11.91 -4.55
C GLY A 281 -9.69 10.81 -5.60
N ILE A 282 -8.54 10.30 -6.12
CA ILE A 282 -8.49 9.24 -7.13
C ILE A 282 -7.90 7.96 -6.52
N ASN A 283 -6.74 8.06 -5.94
CA ASN A 283 -6.00 6.98 -5.29
C ASN A 283 -5.22 7.57 -4.10
N PHE A 284 -4.81 6.72 -3.19
CA PHE A 284 -4.08 7.18 -2.02
C PHE A 284 -3.22 6.09 -1.41
N ILE A 285 -2.19 6.53 -0.68
CA ILE A 285 -1.34 5.71 0.16
C ILE A 285 -1.46 6.21 1.59
N ALA A 286 -1.67 5.29 2.52
CA ALA A 286 -1.82 5.54 3.94
C ALA A 286 -0.69 4.90 4.72
N PHE A 287 -0.06 5.64 5.61
CA PHE A 287 0.88 5.15 6.61
C PHE A 287 0.20 5.17 7.97
N GLY A 288 0.25 4.07 8.67
CA GLY A 288 -0.26 3.92 10.02
C GLY A 288 0.70 3.17 10.93
N VAL A 289 0.52 3.36 12.23
CA VAL A 289 1.34 2.76 13.28
C VAL A 289 0.47 1.87 14.16
N LYS A 290 0.95 0.66 14.45
CA LYS A 290 0.25 -0.25 15.35
C LYS A 290 0.31 0.30 16.78
N THR A 291 -0.85 0.57 17.36
CA THR A 291 -0.96 1.00 18.76
C THR A 291 -0.63 -0.16 19.70
N SER A 292 0.14 0.12 20.74
CA SER A 292 0.33 -0.83 21.85
C SER A 292 -1.01 -0.99 22.57
N GLN A 293 -1.47 -2.23 22.69
CA GLN A 293 -2.60 -2.58 23.56
C GLN A 293 -2.15 -2.61 25.00
#